data_0d630d7de892174ca332c3dd5b84132d
#
_entry.id   0d630d7de892174ca332c3dd5b84132d
#
_cell.length_a   1.000
_cell.length_b   1.000
_cell.length_c   1.000
_cell.angle_alpha   90.00
_cell.angle_beta   90.00
_cell.angle_gamma   90.00
#
_symmetry.space_group_name_H-M   'P 1'
#
loop_
_entity.id
_entity.type
_entity.pdbx_description
1 polymer ?
#
loop_
_entity_poly.entity_id
_entity_poly.type
_entity_poly.pdbx_seq_one_letter_code
_entity_poly.pdbx_strand_id
1 'polypeptide(L)'
;IINGESVGQVASQTIESMSVIGEVTKLPIIRPLVTFDKQDIIDIANKIDTFNISIRPHEDCCTVYVPRHPQIKPRLDVCIKEENKFNFEELINKAVDKTEHVTLNTKRKYQVVEDEIDIF
;
A
#
# COMPACT_ATOMS: atom_id res chain seq x y z
N ILE A 1 1.29 13.13 -0.57
CA ILE A 1 1.39 11.67 -0.56
C ILE A 1 1.28 11.17 -1.99
N ILE A 2 2.16 10.28 -2.41
CA ILE A 2 2.10 9.65 -3.74
C ILE A 2 1.90 8.15 -3.53
N ASN A 3 0.90 7.57 -4.21
CA ASN A 3 0.66 6.13 -4.17
C ASN A 3 0.40 5.54 -5.56
N GLY A 4 0.43 4.22 -5.67
CA GLY A 4 0.25 3.47 -6.91
C GLY A 4 -1.17 2.93 -7.13
N GLU A 5 -2.17 3.51 -6.49
CA GLU A 5 -3.56 3.06 -6.65
C GLU A 5 -4.07 3.26 -8.09
N SER A 6 -4.77 2.24 -8.59
CA SER A 6 -5.51 2.28 -9.86
C SER A 6 -6.96 1.84 -9.63
N VAL A 7 -7.91 2.56 -10.22
CA VAL A 7 -9.34 2.27 -10.04
C VAL A 7 -9.69 0.87 -10.57
N GLY A 8 -10.36 0.07 -9.73
CA GLY A 8 -10.91 -1.23 -10.13
C GLY A 8 -9.93 -2.40 -10.11
N GLN A 9 -8.67 -2.22 -9.71
CA GLN A 9 -7.71 -3.34 -9.65
C GLN A 9 -8.00 -4.30 -8.50
N VAL A 10 -8.41 -3.79 -7.34
CA VAL A 10 -8.82 -4.59 -6.18
C VAL A 10 -10.02 -3.94 -5.48
N ALA A 11 -10.66 -4.67 -4.58
CA ALA A 11 -11.87 -4.22 -3.89
C ALA A 11 -11.71 -2.90 -3.11
N SER A 12 -10.52 -2.60 -2.62
CA SER A 12 -10.20 -1.33 -1.94
C SER A 12 -9.94 -0.16 -2.89
N GLN A 13 -9.81 -0.40 -4.18
CA GLN A 13 -9.50 0.61 -5.18
C GLN A 13 -10.74 1.03 -5.98
N THR A 14 -11.86 1.19 -5.30
CA THR A 14 -13.03 1.88 -5.85
C THR A 14 -12.95 3.38 -5.56
N ILE A 15 -13.65 4.20 -6.31
CA ILE A 15 -13.69 5.66 -6.10
C ILE A 15 -14.19 5.97 -4.69
N GLU A 16 -15.20 5.25 -4.22
CA GLU A 16 -15.74 5.39 -2.87
C GLU A 16 -14.71 5.04 -1.79
N SER A 17 -13.99 3.93 -1.98
CA SER A 17 -12.93 3.51 -1.05
C SER A 17 -11.79 4.53 -1.01
N MET A 18 -11.33 4.99 -2.18
CA MET A 18 -10.27 6.01 -2.27
C MET A 18 -10.69 7.33 -1.63
N SER A 19 -11.96 7.70 -1.71
CA SER A 19 -12.51 8.90 -1.04
C SER A 19 -12.46 8.75 0.47
N VAL A 20 -12.96 7.64 1.00
CA VAL A 20 -12.96 7.38 2.46
C VAL A 20 -11.54 7.29 3.01
N ILE A 21 -10.63 6.59 2.30
CA ILE A 21 -9.22 6.51 2.68
C ILE A 21 -8.56 7.90 2.67
N GLY A 22 -8.95 8.75 1.73
CA GLY A 22 -8.41 10.11 1.63
C GLY A 22 -8.75 11.02 2.81
N GLU A 23 -9.81 10.73 3.54
CA GLU A 23 -10.24 11.55 4.70
C GLU A 23 -9.28 11.51 5.90
N VAL A 24 -8.37 10.51 5.95
CA VAL A 24 -7.39 10.40 7.04
C VAL A 24 -6.28 11.45 6.97
N THR A 25 -6.16 12.19 5.88
CA THR A 25 -5.10 13.16 5.69
C THR A 25 -5.60 14.43 5.00
N LYS A 26 -4.99 15.57 5.37
CA LYS A 26 -5.17 16.85 4.67
C LYS A 26 -4.13 17.09 3.58
N LEU A 27 -3.15 16.18 3.45
CA LEU A 27 -2.14 16.27 2.41
C LEU A 27 -2.74 15.88 1.06
N PRO A 28 -2.36 16.52 -0.04
CA PRO A 28 -2.75 16.08 -1.38
C PRO A 28 -2.31 14.65 -1.63
N ILE A 29 -3.22 13.80 -2.12
CA ILE A 29 -2.90 12.44 -2.54
C ILE A 29 -2.80 12.41 -4.06
N ILE A 30 -1.61 12.17 -4.57
CA ILE A 30 -1.31 12.08 -6.00
C ILE A 30 -1.29 10.61 -6.40
N ARG A 31 -2.12 10.24 -7.36
CA ARG A 31 -2.28 8.87 -7.86
C ARG A 31 -1.91 8.82 -9.36
N PRO A 32 -0.62 8.71 -9.69
CA PRO A 32 -0.16 8.78 -11.09
C PRO A 32 -0.75 7.68 -11.99
N LEU A 33 -1.15 6.56 -11.39
CA LEU A 33 -1.64 5.37 -12.12
C LEU A 33 -3.16 5.20 -12.04
N VAL A 34 -3.89 6.17 -11.53
CA VAL A 34 -5.31 6.02 -11.17
C VAL A 34 -6.21 5.58 -12.32
N THR A 35 -5.88 5.95 -13.54
CA THR A 35 -6.64 5.64 -14.76
C THR A 35 -6.01 4.55 -15.63
N PHE A 36 -4.85 4.02 -15.24
CA PHE A 36 -4.16 2.99 -16.01
C PHE A 36 -4.72 1.60 -15.67
N ASP A 37 -4.83 0.75 -16.68
CA ASP A 37 -5.12 -0.65 -16.45
C ASP A 37 -3.85 -1.43 -16.05
N LYS A 38 -4.02 -2.72 -15.76
CA LYS A 38 -2.91 -3.55 -15.30
C LYS A 38 -1.80 -3.69 -16.35
N GLN A 39 -2.16 -3.75 -17.64
CA GLN A 39 -1.19 -3.89 -18.71
C GLN A 39 -0.37 -2.60 -18.89
N ASP A 40 -1.04 -1.46 -18.86
CA ASP A 40 -0.37 -0.15 -18.91
C ASP A 40 0.67 0.00 -17.79
N ILE A 41 0.31 -0.43 -16.56
CA ILE A 41 1.21 -0.39 -15.40
C ILE A 41 2.41 -1.32 -15.59
N ILE A 42 2.20 -2.52 -16.12
CA ILE A 42 3.28 -3.47 -16.45
C ILE A 42 4.22 -2.87 -17.50
N ASP A 43 3.67 -2.24 -18.53
CA ASP A 43 4.46 -1.63 -19.60
C ASP A 43 5.32 -0.46 -19.07
N ILE A 44 4.76 0.35 -18.17
CA ILE A 44 5.53 1.38 -17.48
C ILE A 44 6.64 0.76 -16.62
N ALA A 45 6.33 -0.29 -15.85
CA ALA A 45 7.31 -0.96 -15.00
C ALA A 45 8.47 -1.57 -15.80
N ASN A 46 8.18 -2.15 -16.97
CA ASN A 46 9.20 -2.61 -17.92
C ASN A 46 10.05 -1.46 -18.45
N LYS A 47 9.42 -0.34 -18.82
CA LYS A 47 10.11 0.84 -19.37
C LYS A 47 11.09 1.48 -18.39
N ILE A 48 10.81 1.40 -17.08
CA ILE A 48 11.65 1.95 -16.02
C ILE A 48 12.50 0.89 -15.28
N ASP A 49 12.58 -0.32 -15.82
CA ASP A 49 13.38 -1.46 -15.32
C ASP A 49 13.03 -1.92 -13.89
N THR A 50 11.78 -1.73 -13.46
CA THR A 50 11.32 -2.15 -12.13
C THR A 50 10.50 -3.45 -12.15
N PHE A 51 10.03 -3.91 -13.31
CA PHE A 51 9.17 -5.07 -13.42
C PHE A 51 9.78 -6.34 -12.82
N ASN A 52 11.03 -6.66 -13.19
CA ASN A 52 11.74 -7.85 -12.70
C ASN A 52 12.00 -7.83 -11.19
N ILE A 53 11.99 -6.65 -10.58
CA ILE A 53 12.09 -6.51 -9.13
C ILE A 53 10.73 -6.76 -8.50
N SER A 54 9.67 -6.20 -9.10
CA SER A 54 8.30 -6.25 -8.58
C SER A 54 7.69 -7.66 -8.60
N ILE A 55 8.12 -8.53 -9.52
CA ILE A 55 7.59 -9.91 -9.62
C ILE A 55 8.36 -10.92 -8.77
N ARG A 56 9.38 -10.50 -8.01
CA ARG A 56 10.10 -11.43 -7.12
C ARG A 56 9.12 -12.03 -6.10
N PRO A 57 9.29 -13.32 -5.77
CA PRO A 57 8.47 -13.94 -4.74
C PRO A 57 8.55 -13.15 -3.44
N HIS A 58 7.40 -12.78 -2.93
CA HIS A 58 7.27 -12.11 -1.64
C HIS A 58 5.88 -12.40 -1.08
N GLU A 59 5.75 -12.46 0.24
CA GLU A 59 4.46 -12.64 0.86
C GLU A 59 3.57 -11.42 0.60
N ASP A 60 2.36 -11.68 0.13
CA ASP A 60 1.37 -10.64 -0.13
C ASP A 60 0.30 -10.64 0.97
N CYS A 61 0.25 -9.57 1.75
CA CYS A 61 -0.75 -9.39 2.79
C CYS A 61 -2.19 -9.47 2.25
N CYS A 62 -2.40 -9.13 0.99
CA CYS A 62 -3.72 -9.20 0.36
C CYS A 62 -4.27 -10.62 0.27
N THR A 63 -3.43 -11.64 0.26
CA THR A 63 -3.85 -13.05 0.24
C THR A 63 -4.18 -13.59 1.63
N VAL A 64 -3.57 -13.02 2.67
CA VAL A 64 -3.71 -13.48 4.06
C VAL A 64 -4.95 -12.87 4.74
N TYR A 65 -5.24 -11.62 4.47
CA TYR A 65 -6.29 -10.84 5.18
C TYR A 65 -7.51 -10.52 4.34
N VAL A 66 -7.76 -11.29 3.28
CA VAL A 66 -8.95 -11.06 2.42
C VAL A 66 -10.23 -11.42 3.17
N PRO A 67 -11.13 -10.47 3.43
CA PRO A 67 -12.44 -10.79 3.97
C PRO A 67 -13.29 -11.54 2.93
N ARG A 68 -14.19 -12.43 3.39
CA ARG A 68 -15.10 -13.16 2.50
C ARG A 68 -15.98 -12.25 1.63
N HIS A 69 -16.30 -11.06 2.16
CA HIS A 69 -17.12 -10.04 1.52
C HIS A 69 -16.42 -8.68 1.66
N PRO A 70 -15.50 -8.32 0.78
CA PRO A 70 -14.83 -7.04 0.83
C PRO A 70 -15.83 -5.90 0.59
N GLN A 71 -15.71 -4.83 1.37
CA GLN A 71 -16.56 -3.66 1.22
C GLN A 71 -16.03 -2.78 0.08
N ILE A 72 -16.79 -2.76 -1.02
CA ILE A 72 -16.42 -1.99 -2.23
C ILE A 72 -17.05 -0.59 -2.26
N LYS A 73 -18.02 -0.31 -1.40
CA LYS A 73 -18.68 1.00 -1.24
C LYS A 73 -18.73 1.38 0.24
N PRO A 74 -17.59 1.64 0.87
CA PRO A 74 -17.55 2.02 2.27
C PRO A 74 -18.20 3.39 2.47
N ARG A 75 -18.82 3.56 3.63
CA ARG A 75 -19.33 4.85 4.10
C ARG A 75 -18.41 5.37 5.19
N LEU A 76 -18.03 6.63 5.11
CA LEU A 76 -17.11 7.25 6.06
C LEU A 76 -17.58 7.12 7.52
N ASP A 77 -18.87 7.38 7.77
CA ASP A 77 -19.46 7.29 9.10
C ASP A 77 -19.38 5.88 9.71
N VAL A 78 -19.49 4.85 8.86
CA VAL A 78 -19.35 3.45 9.28
C VAL A 78 -17.89 3.11 9.55
N CYS A 79 -16.96 3.55 8.69
CA CYS A 79 -15.54 3.34 8.88
C CYS A 79 -15.05 3.97 10.19
N ILE A 80 -15.40 5.22 10.46
CA ILE A 80 -15.05 5.91 11.71
C ILE A 80 -15.60 5.16 12.92
N LYS A 81 -16.84 4.66 12.83
CA LYS A 81 -17.44 3.88 13.92
C LYS A 81 -16.68 2.56 14.18
N GLU A 82 -16.22 1.90 13.13
CA GLU A 82 -15.44 0.66 13.27
C GLU A 82 -14.04 0.94 13.83
N GLU A 83 -13.37 1.98 13.35
CA GLU A 83 -12.06 2.41 13.87
C GLU A 83 -12.11 2.74 15.36
N ASN A 84 -13.15 3.43 15.83
CA ASN A 84 -13.30 3.79 17.23
C ASN A 84 -13.49 2.60 18.19
N LYS A 85 -13.61 1.37 17.67
CA LYS A 85 -13.65 0.16 18.50
C LYS A 85 -12.26 -0.29 18.97
N PHE A 86 -11.21 0.24 18.39
CA PHE A 86 -9.83 -0.17 18.63
C PHE A 86 -8.95 1.04 18.96
N ASN A 87 -7.98 0.84 19.83
CA ASN A 87 -6.97 1.85 20.10
C ASN A 87 -5.80 1.70 19.12
N PHE A 88 -5.88 2.39 17.98
CA PHE A 88 -4.81 2.36 16.98
C PHE A 88 -3.61 3.25 17.33
N GLU A 89 -3.76 4.23 18.21
CA GLU A 89 -2.69 5.19 18.51
C GLU A 89 -1.42 4.49 18.99
N GLU A 90 -1.55 3.51 19.87
CA GLU A 90 -0.38 2.76 20.35
C GLU A 90 0.33 2.00 19.23
N LEU A 91 -0.42 1.40 18.30
CA LEU A 91 0.14 0.68 17.17
C LEU A 91 0.82 1.62 16.18
N ILE A 92 0.21 2.78 15.92
CA ILE A 92 0.78 3.81 15.05
C ILE A 92 2.08 4.34 15.65
N ASN A 93 2.09 4.69 16.95
CA ASN A 93 3.28 5.16 17.63
C ASN A 93 4.42 4.13 17.59
N LYS A 94 4.13 2.87 17.85
CA LYS A 94 5.11 1.78 17.71
C LYS A 94 5.65 1.63 16.30
N ALA A 95 4.82 1.81 15.28
CA ALA A 95 5.25 1.77 13.88
C ALA A 95 6.15 2.94 13.54
N VAL A 96 5.81 4.15 13.99
CA VAL A 96 6.61 5.37 13.81
C VAL A 96 7.96 5.23 14.51
N ASP A 97 7.99 4.77 15.75
CA ASP A 97 9.21 4.58 16.54
C ASP A 97 10.18 3.55 15.91
N LYS A 98 9.63 2.57 15.19
CA LYS A 98 10.42 1.55 14.48
C LYS A 98 10.77 1.95 13.04
N THR A 99 10.40 3.13 12.59
CA THR A 99 10.70 3.59 11.24
C THR A 99 12.20 3.81 11.06
N GLU A 100 12.79 3.12 10.11
CA GLU A 100 14.19 3.28 9.75
C GLU A 100 14.35 4.27 8.59
N HIS A 101 15.31 5.16 8.72
CA HIS A 101 15.68 6.10 7.66
C HIS A 101 16.93 5.60 6.95
N VAL A 102 16.77 5.19 5.69
CA VAL A 102 17.88 4.72 4.86
C VAL A 102 18.25 5.76 3.82
N THR A 103 19.47 6.29 3.89
CA THR A 103 19.99 7.20 2.86
C THR A 103 20.58 6.40 1.72
N LEU A 104 19.97 6.47 0.54
CA LEU A 104 20.48 5.86 -0.67
C LEU A 104 21.49 6.79 -1.34
N ASN A 105 22.66 6.25 -1.71
CA ASN A 105 23.57 6.97 -2.59
C ASN A 105 24.00 6.04 -3.75
N THR A 106 24.23 6.62 -4.92
CA THR A 106 24.54 5.89 -6.16
C THR A 106 25.88 5.14 -6.13
N LYS A 107 26.72 5.34 -5.10
CA LYS A 107 28.03 4.73 -4.96
C LYS A 107 28.04 3.43 -4.15
N ARG A 108 26.96 3.08 -3.45
CA ARG A 108 26.84 1.83 -2.71
C ARG A 108 26.11 0.79 -3.55
N LYS A 109 26.78 -0.33 -3.87
CA LYS A 109 26.10 -1.56 -4.27
C LYS A 109 25.32 -2.05 -3.04
N TYR A 110 24.00 -2.13 -3.15
CA TYR A 110 23.17 -2.75 -2.13
C TYR A 110 23.52 -4.25 -2.09
N GLN A 111 24.02 -4.72 -0.97
CA GLN A 111 23.91 -6.12 -0.60
C GLN A 111 22.57 -6.27 0.08
N VAL A 112 21.64 -6.97 -0.53
CA VAL A 112 20.43 -7.46 0.14
C VAL A 112 20.93 -8.44 1.19
N VAL A 113 20.83 -8.05 2.46
CA VAL A 113 20.97 -9.00 3.55
C VAL A 113 19.66 -9.79 3.53
N GLU A 114 19.72 -11.04 3.12
CA GLU A 114 18.67 -12.01 3.31
C GLU A 114 18.64 -12.35 4.81
N ASP A 115 17.99 -11.50 5.61
CA ASP A 115 17.65 -11.89 6.98
C ASP A 115 16.59 -12.98 6.85
N GLU A 116 16.93 -14.20 7.24
CA GLU A 116 15.98 -15.28 7.48
C GLU A 116 14.98 -14.78 8.53
N ILE A 117 13.80 -14.39 8.07
CA ILE A 117 12.69 -14.09 8.96
C ILE A 117 12.15 -15.44 9.41
N ASP A 118 12.59 -15.92 10.57
CA ASP A 118 11.92 -16.98 11.29
C ASP A 118 10.53 -16.48 11.71
N ILE A 119 9.54 -16.88 10.93
CA ILE A 119 8.13 -16.65 11.25
C ILE A 119 7.60 -17.90 11.96
N PHE A 120 7.55 -17.84 13.29
CA PHE A 120 6.60 -18.61 14.12
C PHE A 120 6.06 -17.74 15.24
#